data_168b59dab0ddbc1c6a2f42b7e9ecccb8
#
_entry.id   168b59dab0ddbc1c6a2f42b7e9ecccb8
#
_cell.length_a   1.000
_cell.length_b   1.000
_cell.length_c   1.000
_cell.angle_alpha   90.00
_cell.angle_beta   90.00
_cell.angle_gamma   90.00
#
_symmetry.space_group_name_H-M   'P 1'
#
loop_
_entity.id
_entity.type
_entity.pdbx_description
1 polymer ?
#
loop_
_entity_poly.entity_id
_entity_poly.type
_entity_poly.pdbx_seq_one_letter_code
_entity_poly.pdbx_strand_id
1 'polypeptide(L)'
;PEAQRRRGFSAGSFRDMTRVARLDEDMWTELFLDDADYLTHELEVLIGHLEEYRSALKERDASRLRDLLREGRELKATAGGN
;
A
#
# COMPACT_ATOMS: atom_id res chain seq x y z
N PRO A 1 -3.42 -14.78 9.29
CA PRO A 1 -4.24 -15.50 8.36
C PRO A 1 -5.27 -14.66 7.68
N GLU A 2 -6.52 -14.99 7.90
CA GLU A 2 -7.57 -14.32 7.15
C GLU A 2 -7.59 -12.82 7.38
N ALA A 3 -7.50 -12.43 8.64
CA ALA A 3 -7.51 -11.02 8.97
C ALA A 3 -6.33 -10.29 8.36
N GLN A 4 -5.19 -10.93 8.36
CA GLN A 4 -4.00 -10.30 7.81
C GLN A 4 -4.11 -10.13 6.31
N ARG A 5 -4.68 -11.10 5.64
CA ARG A 5 -4.85 -10.97 4.20
C ARG A 5 -5.80 -9.85 3.86
N ARG A 6 -6.76 -9.60 4.73
CA ARG A 6 -7.72 -8.53 4.48
C ARG A 6 -7.20 -7.16 4.82
N ARG A 7 -6.05 -7.08 5.45
CA ARG A 7 -5.43 -5.79 5.67
C ARG A 7 -5.16 -5.07 4.38
N GLY A 8 -4.95 -5.87 3.34
CA GLY A 8 -4.65 -5.29 2.07
C GLY A 8 -3.19 -5.02 1.90
N PHE A 9 -2.88 -4.31 0.88
CA PHE A 9 -1.53 -4.08 0.43
C PHE A 9 -1.11 -2.68 0.83
N SER A 10 -0.08 -2.58 1.64
CA SER A 10 0.38 -1.29 2.15
C SER A 10 1.65 -0.86 1.44
N ALA A 11 2.03 0.39 1.67
CA ALA A 11 3.28 0.90 1.12
C ALA A 11 4.47 0.09 1.62
N GLY A 12 4.42 -0.35 2.88
CA GLY A 12 5.47 -1.18 3.42
C GLY A 12 5.52 -2.55 2.76
N SER A 13 4.36 -3.11 2.50
CA SER A 13 4.29 -4.39 1.80
C SER A 13 4.90 -4.28 0.42
N PHE A 14 4.59 -3.20 -0.30
CA PHE A 14 5.15 -3.00 -1.62
C PHE A 14 6.67 -2.85 -1.56
N ARG A 15 7.16 -2.10 -0.61
CA ARG A 15 8.59 -1.91 -0.45
C ARG A 15 9.29 -3.22 -0.15
N ASP A 16 8.73 -4.01 0.76
CA ASP A 16 9.32 -5.29 1.10
C ASP A 16 9.31 -6.25 -0.08
N MET A 17 8.22 -6.24 -0.83
CA MET A 17 8.10 -7.11 -1.98
C MET A 17 9.18 -6.79 -3.02
N THR A 18 9.38 -5.51 -3.30
CA THR A 18 10.37 -5.12 -4.29
C THR A 18 11.78 -5.36 -3.77
N ARG A 19 11.99 -5.20 -2.47
CA ARG A 19 13.30 -5.45 -1.89
C ARG A 19 13.69 -6.92 -2.01
N VAL A 20 12.74 -7.79 -1.69
CA VAL A 20 13.01 -9.23 -1.77
C VAL A 20 13.19 -9.66 -3.22
N ALA A 21 12.43 -9.08 -4.12
CA ALA A 21 12.49 -9.46 -5.52
C ALA A 21 13.87 -9.18 -6.13
N ARG A 22 14.61 -8.26 -5.56
CA ARG A 22 15.94 -7.95 -6.08
C ARG A 22 16.92 -9.10 -5.93
N LEU A 23 16.59 -10.07 -5.09
CA LEU A 23 17.47 -11.22 -4.89
C LEU A 23 17.38 -12.22 -6.05
N ASP A 24 16.23 -12.26 -6.70
CA ASP A 24 16.05 -13.16 -7.84
C ASP A 24 14.97 -12.54 -8.73
N GLU A 25 15.38 -11.65 -9.58
CA GLU A 25 14.45 -10.83 -10.35
C GLU A 25 13.59 -11.67 -11.29
N ASP A 26 14.20 -12.66 -11.90
CA ASP A 26 13.48 -13.46 -12.89
C ASP A 26 12.37 -14.28 -12.24
N MET A 27 12.69 -14.93 -11.13
CA MET A 27 11.71 -15.75 -10.45
C MET A 27 10.55 -14.90 -9.94
N TRP A 28 10.88 -13.78 -9.32
CA TRP A 28 9.85 -12.93 -8.73
C TRP A 28 9.00 -12.25 -9.79
N THR A 29 9.60 -11.93 -10.94
CA THR A 29 8.81 -11.37 -12.03
C THR A 29 7.71 -12.34 -12.46
N GLU A 30 8.04 -13.60 -12.59
CA GLU A 30 7.04 -14.58 -12.98
C GLU A 30 5.95 -14.71 -11.92
N LEU A 31 6.35 -14.74 -10.66
CA LEU A 31 5.38 -14.85 -9.60
C LEU A 31 4.44 -13.63 -9.57
N PHE A 32 4.99 -12.44 -9.75
CA PHE A 32 4.16 -11.25 -9.77
C PHE A 32 3.21 -11.23 -10.95
N LEU A 33 3.65 -11.70 -12.09
CA LEU A 33 2.78 -11.74 -13.26
C LEU A 33 1.66 -12.74 -13.12
N ASP A 34 1.94 -13.85 -12.43
CA ASP A 34 0.90 -14.84 -12.17
C ASP A 34 -0.22 -14.25 -11.31
N ASP A 35 0.11 -13.28 -10.49
CA ASP A 35 -0.84 -12.66 -9.57
C ASP A 35 -1.13 -11.22 -9.97
N ALA A 36 -0.98 -10.92 -11.26
CA ALA A 36 -1.00 -9.53 -11.71
C ALA A 36 -2.31 -8.82 -11.43
N ASP A 37 -3.42 -9.51 -11.65
CA ASP A 37 -4.72 -8.84 -11.45
C ASP A 37 -4.91 -8.43 -10.00
N TYR A 38 -4.56 -9.33 -9.09
CA TYR A 38 -4.68 -9.04 -7.67
C TYR A 38 -3.74 -7.90 -7.28
N LEU A 39 -2.48 -8.00 -7.71
CA LEU A 39 -1.51 -6.98 -7.33
C LEU A 39 -1.85 -5.62 -7.92
N THR A 40 -2.34 -5.61 -9.16
CA THR A 40 -2.74 -4.37 -9.79
C THR A 40 -3.86 -3.71 -9.00
N HIS A 41 -4.85 -4.50 -8.62
CA HIS A 41 -5.96 -3.97 -7.85
C HIS A 41 -5.49 -3.41 -6.51
N GLU A 42 -4.62 -4.15 -5.83
CA GLU A 42 -4.12 -3.69 -4.54
C GLU A 42 -3.31 -2.41 -4.65
N LEU A 43 -2.52 -2.31 -5.72
CA LEU A 43 -1.77 -1.09 -5.95
C LEU A 43 -2.69 0.08 -6.24
N GLU A 44 -3.75 -0.15 -7.00
CA GLU A 44 -4.69 0.92 -7.29
C GLU A 44 -5.34 1.44 -6.02
N VAL A 45 -5.68 0.53 -5.11
CA VAL A 45 -6.24 0.94 -3.83
C VAL A 45 -5.23 1.77 -3.04
N LEU A 46 -3.99 1.32 -3.00
CA LEU A 46 -2.94 2.05 -2.30
C LEU A 46 -2.73 3.42 -2.90
N ILE A 47 -2.67 3.48 -4.22
CA ILE A 47 -2.49 4.76 -4.91
C ILE A 47 -3.64 5.70 -4.57
N GLY A 48 -4.86 5.17 -4.53
CA GLY A 48 -6.00 6.00 -4.17
C GLY A 48 -5.87 6.60 -2.79
N HIS A 49 -5.43 5.80 -1.82
CA HIS A 49 -5.24 6.32 -0.48
C HIS A 49 -4.16 7.39 -0.43
N LEU A 50 -3.08 7.17 -1.15
CA LEU A 50 -2.00 8.16 -1.19
C LEU A 50 -2.46 9.45 -1.86
N GLU A 51 -3.31 9.34 -2.88
CA GLU A 51 -3.85 10.52 -3.53
C GLU A 51 -4.71 11.34 -2.58
N GLU A 52 -5.41 10.68 -1.68
CA GLU A 52 -6.21 11.42 -0.70
C GLU A 52 -5.31 12.28 0.19
N TYR A 53 -4.20 11.71 0.64
CA TYR A 53 -3.25 12.48 1.43
C TYR A 53 -2.66 13.63 0.63
N ARG A 54 -2.28 13.34 -0.61
CA ARG A 54 -1.69 14.36 -1.46
C ARG A 54 -2.66 15.51 -1.67
N SER A 55 -3.91 15.18 -1.94
CA SER A 55 -4.93 16.19 -2.18
C SER A 55 -5.14 17.05 -0.94
N ALA A 56 -5.25 16.42 0.23
CA ALA A 56 -5.45 17.16 1.45
C ALA A 56 -4.29 18.09 1.74
N LEU A 57 -3.08 17.63 1.49
CA LEU A 57 -1.90 18.45 1.72
C LEU A 57 -1.81 19.60 0.72
N LYS A 58 -2.11 19.30 -0.54
CA LYS A 58 -2.03 20.30 -1.58
C LYS A 58 -3.02 21.41 -1.34
N GLU A 59 -4.21 21.06 -0.88
CA GLU A 59 -5.26 22.03 -0.61
C GLU A 59 -5.16 22.60 0.81
N ARG A 60 -4.22 22.11 1.58
CA ARG A 60 -4.03 22.53 2.97
C ARG A 60 -5.30 22.36 3.77
N ASP A 61 -6.00 21.26 3.53
CA ASP A 61 -7.27 20.94 4.18
C ASP A 61 -6.97 20.22 5.49
N ALA A 62 -6.85 21.00 6.55
CA ALA A 62 -6.44 20.48 7.84
C ALA A 62 -7.43 19.45 8.38
N SER A 63 -8.72 19.71 8.20
CA SER A 63 -9.72 18.79 8.71
C SER A 63 -9.65 17.44 8.01
N ARG A 64 -9.54 17.47 6.70
CA ARG A 64 -9.46 16.22 5.95
C ARG A 64 -8.18 15.47 6.25
N LEU A 65 -7.07 16.20 6.34
CA LEU A 65 -5.81 15.56 6.66
C LEU A 65 -5.87 14.89 8.03
N ARG A 66 -6.47 15.58 9.00
CA ARG A 66 -6.60 15.00 10.34
C ARG A 66 -7.42 13.73 10.30
N ASP A 67 -8.50 13.73 9.53
CA ASP A 67 -9.33 12.53 9.42
C ASP A 67 -8.55 11.39 8.80
N LEU A 68 -7.79 11.66 7.75
CA LEU A 68 -7.01 10.62 7.10
C LEU A 68 -5.98 10.03 8.06
N LEU A 69 -5.31 10.89 8.82
CA LEU A 69 -4.32 10.43 9.78
C LEU A 69 -4.96 9.64 10.91
N ARG A 70 -6.15 10.05 11.33
CA ARG A 70 -6.85 9.33 12.38
C ARG A 70 -7.24 7.94 11.91
N GLU A 71 -7.73 7.84 10.69
CA GLU A 71 -8.08 6.54 10.14
C GLU A 71 -6.86 5.67 9.98
N GLY A 72 -5.74 6.30 9.61
CA GLY A 72 -4.49 5.59 9.51
C GLY A 72 -4.50 4.41 8.59
N ARG A 73 -5.18 4.53 7.50
CA ARG A 73 -5.41 3.40 6.62
C ARG A 73 -4.16 2.63 6.27
N GLU A 74 -3.68 2.79 5.05
CA GLU A 74 -2.57 1.97 4.60
C GLU A 74 -1.26 2.36 5.25
N LEU A 75 -1.03 3.66 5.40
CA LEU A 75 0.23 4.12 5.96
C LEU A 75 0.38 3.72 7.41
N LYS A 76 -0.69 3.83 8.18
CA LYS A 76 -0.63 3.44 9.56
C LYS A 76 -0.50 1.94 9.70
N ALA A 77 -1.18 1.19 8.87
CA ALA A 77 -1.07 -0.25 8.89
C ALA A 77 0.36 -0.68 8.66
N THR A 78 1.06 0.02 7.78
CA THR A 78 2.47 -0.24 7.53
C THR A 78 3.27 -0.06 8.80
N ALA A 79 3.11 1.08 9.44
CA ALA A 79 3.87 1.38 10.64
C ALA A 79 3.46 0.47 11.78
N GLY A 80 2.17 0.27 11.93
CA GLY A 80 1.67 -0.53 13.04
C GLY A 80 1.94 -2.00 12.87
N GLY A 81 2.00 -2.47 11.64
CA GLY A 81 2.24 -3.87 11.39
C GLY A 81 3.66 -4.29 11.66
N ASN A 82 4.49 -3.32 11.84
CA ASN A 82 5.90 -3.59 12.08
C ASN A 82 6.21 -3.56 13.56
#